data_b1c8e489bfe9b61f2eb2b3602ffcdbb9
#
_entry.id   b1c8e489bfe9b61f2eb2b3602ffcdbb9
#
_cell.length_a   1.000
_cell.length_b   1.000
_cell.length_c   1.000
_cell.angle_alpha   90.00
_cell.angle_beta   90.00
_cell.angle_gamma   90.00
#
_symmetry.space_group_name_H-M   'P 1'
#
loop_
_entity.id
_entity.type
_entity.pdbx_description
1 polymer ?
#
loop_
_entity_poly.entity_id
_entity_poly.type
_entity_poly.pdbx_seq_one_letter_code
_entity_poly.pdbx_strand_id
1 'polypeptide(L)'
;MKVLMLNGSAKPQGNTYRALYEVGEQLKKEGIDYEIFQIGAAPLRDCIGCGQCTEKGCVFDDDKVNEFVAKAKEADGLVFGTPVYYAHPSGRVQSFLDRVFYSSGRAFAFKPGASVAVARRGGTSASFDVMNKYFGISQMPVAGSTYWNLVHGRVPGEAELDAEGMQTMRNLAKNLAWMLKC
;
A
#
# COMPACT_ATOMS: atom_id res chain seq x y z
N MET A 1 10.41 -15.10 2.83
CA MET A 1 9.93 -13.94 2.06
C MET A 1 9.05 -13.09 2.96
N LYS A 2 9.08 -11.77 2.77
CA LYS A 2 8.32 -10.82 3.58
C LYS A 2 7.68 -9.76 2.69
N VAL A 3 6.40 -9.47 2.90
CA VAL A 3 5.67 -8.37 2.26
C VAL A 3 5.52 -7.21 3.24
N LEU A 4 5.93 -6.00 2.83
CA LEU A 4 5.67 -4.78 3.57
C LEU A 4 4.40 -4.13 3.06
N MET A 5 3.46 -3.84 3.97
CA MET A 5 2.18 -3.23 3.63
C MET A 5 2.03 -1.87 4.28
N LEU A 6 1.73 -0.82 3.51
CA LEU A 6 1.48 0.53 4.01
C LEU A 6 0.01 0.69 4.40
N ASN A 7 -0.30 0.89 5.67
CA ASN A 7 -1.59 1.42 6.08
C ASN A 7 -1.59 2.94 5.95
N GLY A 8 -2.14 3.44 4.83
CA GLY A 8 -2.23 4.86 4.53
C GLY A 8 -3.35 5.62 5.24
N SER A 9 -4.10 4.94 6.11
CA SER A 9 -5.09 5.59 6.96
C SER A 9 -4.44 6.21 8.19
N ALA A 10 -4.91 7.40 8.59
CA ALA A 10 -4.53 7.97 9.89
C ALA A 10 -5.06 7.14 11.08
N LYS A 11 -6.04 6.27 10.83
CA LYS A 11 -6.63 5.37 11.84
C LYS A 11 -5.88 4.04 11.88
N PRO A 12 -5.20 3.67 12.98
CA PRO A 12 -4.38 2.45 13.02
C PRO A 12 -5.18 1.16 12.79
N GLN A 13 -6.42 1.10 13.28
CA GLN A 13 -7.29 -0.08 13.19
C GLN A 13 -8.59 0.22 12.44
N GLY A 14 -8.53 1.08 11.40
CA GLY A 14 -9.66 1.39 10.53
C GLY A 14 -9.87 0.32 9.45
N ASN A 15 -10.84 0.57 8.56
CA ASN A 15 -11.18 -0.36 7.48
C ASN A 15 -10.01 -0.64 6.52
N THR A 16 -9.12 0.34 6.28
CA THR A 16 -7.90 0.14 5.48
C THR A 16 -6.96 -0.87 6.13
N TYR A 17 -6.74 -0.75 7.45
CA TYR A 17 -5.98 -1.74 8.20
C TYR A 17 -6.62 -3.13 8.09
N ARG A 18 -7.94 -3.22 8.23
CA ARG A 18 -8.66 -4.50 8.20
C ARG A 18 -8.54 -5.21 6.85
N ALA A 19 -8.62 -4.43 5.75
CA ALA A 19 -8.39 -4.96 4.41
C ALA A 19 -6.96 -5.50 4.24
N LEU A 20 -5.95 -4.74 4.68
CA LEU A 20 -4.55 -5.17 4.65
C LEU A 20 -4.28 -6.38 5.56
N TYR A 21 -4.92 -6.42 6.72
CA TYR A 21 -4.82 -7.56 7.64
C TYR A 21 -5.33 -8.84 6.98
N GLU A 22 -6.44 -8.79 6.24
CA GLU A 22 -6.97 -9.94 5.49
C GLU A 22 -5.99 -10.43 4.41
N VAL A 23 -5.32 -9.51 3.69
CA VAL A 23 -4.22 -9.86 2.79
C VAL A 23 -3.09 -10.55 3.56
N GLY A 24 -2.68 -10.00 4.68
CA GLY A 24 -1.58 -10.52 5.50
C GLY A 24 -1.85 -11.92 6.05
N GLU A 25 -3.03 -12.16 6.59
CA GLU A 25 -3.41 -13.47 7.12
C GLU A 25 -3.46 -14.55 6.01
N GLN A 26 -3.84 -14.17 4.80
CA GLN A 26 -3.76 -15.10 3.67
C GLN A 26 -2.30 -15.31 3.23
N LEU A 27 -1.44 -14.27 3.20
CA LEU A 27 -0.02 -14.43 2.91
C LEU A 27 0.67 -15.39 3.89
N LYS A 28 0.33 -15.33 5.19
CA LYS A 28 0.82 -16.31 6.18
C LYS A 28 0.44 -17.73 5.84
N LYS A 29 -0.79 -17.96 5.38
CA LYS A 29 -1.24 -19.31 4.93
C LYS A 29 -0.45 -19.79 3.71
N GLU A 30 0.07 -18.86 2.90
CA GLU A 30 0.96 -19.14 1.76
C GLU A 30 2.44 -19.26 2.16
N GLY A 31 2.77 -19.16 3.45
CA GLY A 31 4.14 -19.26 3.98
C GLY A 31 4.98 -18.00 3.79
N ILE A 32 4.34 -16.83 3.67
CA ILE A 32 4.98 -15.53 3.48
C ILE A 32 4.68 -14.63 4.66
N ASP A 33 5.72 -14.08 5.29
CA ASP A 33 5.58 -13.13 6.38
C ASP A 33 5.12 -11.75 5.88
N TYR A 34 4.51 -10.97 6.77
CA TYR A 34 4.11 -9.62 6.46
C TYR A 34 4.32 -8.65 7.63
N GLU A 35 4.43 -7.38 7.30
CA GLU A 35 4.42 -6.27 8.24
C GLU A 35 3.46 -5.18 7.75
N ILE A 36 2.58 -4.68 8.61
CA ILE A 36 1.75 -3.52 8.31
C ILE A 36 2.40 -2.28 8.93
N PHE A 37 2.94 -1.42 8.06
CA PHE A 37 3.52 -0.14 8.44
C PHE A 37 2.45 0.93 8.54
N GLN A 38 2.30 1.54 9.70
CA GLN A 38 1.30 2.57 9.96
C GLN A 38 1.86 3.98 9.64
N ILE A 39 1.25 4.65 8.66
CA ILE A 39 1.63 6.04 8.30
C ILE A 39 1.38 7.03 9.46
N GLY A 40 0.33 6.82 10.24
CA GLY A 40 -0.01 7.66 11.39
C GLY A 40 -0.78 8.93 11.03
N ALA A 41 -1.00 9.77 12.05
CA ALA A 41 -1.75 11.03 11.94
C ALA A 41 -0.85 12.29 12.09
N ALA A 42 0.42 12.13 12.40
CA ALA A 42 1.36 13.24 12.53
C ALA A 42 1.48 14.03 11.20
N PRO A 43 1.84 15.31 11.21
CA PRO A 43 2.10 16.07 10.00
C PRO A 43 3.05 15.32 9.06
N LEU A 44 2.78 15.40 7.78
CA LEU A 44 3.59 14.76 6.75
C LEU A 44 3.90 15.79 5.67
N ARG A 45 5.17 15.92 5.34
CA ARG A 45 5.65 16.80 4.29
C ARG A 45 5.42 16.16 2.91
N ASP A 46 5.05 16.96 1.94
CA ASP A 46 4.99 16.56 0.52
C ASP A 46 6.37 16.59 -0.15
N CYS A 47 6.45 16.07 -1.37
CA CYS A 47 7.64 16.17 -2.20
C CYS A 47 7.69 17.54 -2.89
N ILE A 48 8.74 18.32 -2.64
CA ILE A 48 8.95 19.63 -3.26
C ILE A 48 9.88 19.60 -4.48
N GLY A 49 10.26 18.41 -4.96
CA GLY A 49 11.13 18.27 -6.13
C GLY A 49 12.53 18.86 -5.97
N CYS A 50 13.07 18.94 -4.76
CA CYS A 50 14.35 19.62 -4.46
C CYS A 50 15.59 18.94 -5.09
N GLY A 51 15.47 17.71 -5.59
CA GLY A 51 16.60 16.97 -6.20
C GLY A 51 17.68 16.51 -5.20
N GLN A 52 17.46 16.61 -3.90
CA GLN A 52 18.47 16.31 -2.86
C GLN A 52 18.30 14.91 -2.24
N CYS A 53 17.63 14.01 -2.91
CA CYS A 53 17.52 12.63 -2.45
C CYS A 53 18.87 11.92 -2.46
N THR A 54 19.10 11.04 -1.49
CA THR A 54 20.31 10.25 -1.35
C THR A 54 20.01 8.76 -1.43
N GLU A 55 21.02 7.90 -1.39
CA GLU A 55 20.83 6.45 -1.27
C GLU A 55 20.05 6.04 -0.01
N LYS A 56 20.05 6.87 1.03
CA LYS A 56 19.29 6.65 2.26
C LYS A 56 17.80 6.96 2.11
N GLY A 57 17.43 7.76 1.10
CA GLY A 57 16.05 8.17 0.84
C GLY A 57 15.90 9.68 0.65
N CYS A 58 14.80 10.26 1.12
CA CYS A 58 14.52 11.68 1.07
C CYS A 58 15.44 12.46 2.02
N VAL A 59 15.84 13.69 1.63
CA VAL A 59 16.65 14.58 2.48
C VAL A 59 15.90 15.00 3.75
N PHE A 60 14.56 15.08 3.70
CA PHE A 60 13.75 15.34 4.90
C PHE A 60 13.54 14.06 5.69
N ASP A 61 13.98 14.07 6.95
CA ASP A 61 13.99 12.90 7.84
C ASP A 61 13.26 13.19 9.17
N ASP A 62 12.28 14.08 9.12
CA ASP A 62 11.45 14.49 10.26
C ASP A 62 10.11 13.72 10.34
N ASP A 63 9.97 12.66 9.56
CA ASP A 63 8.79 11.79 9.50
C ASP A 63 9.14 10.33 9.17
N LYS A 64 8.13 9.52 8.88
CA LYS A 64 8.29 8.06 8.68
C LYS A 64 8.71 7.64 7.26
N VAL A 65 8.97 8.56 6.33
CA VAL A 65 9.24 8.20 4.93
C VAL A 65 10.51 7.37 4.82
N ASN A 66 11.62 7.82 5.42
CA ASN A 66 12.89 7.11 5.31
C ASN A 66 12.92 5.79 6.11
N GLU A 67 12.19 5.71 7.22
CA GLU A 67 11.97 4.44 7.93
C GLU A 67 11.26 3.43 7.02
N PHE A 68 10.20 3.86 6.32
CA PHE A 68 9.50 3.01 5.37
C PHE A 68 10.39 2.59 4.19
N VAL A 69 11.16 3.51 3.63
CA VAL A 69 12.10 3.23 2.53
C VAL A 69 13.11 2.16 2.91
N ALA A 70 13.68 2.24 4.11
CA ALA A 70 14.63 1.22 4.59
C ALA A 70 13.98 -0.17 4.64
N LYS A 71 12.79 -0.28 5.24
CA LYS A 71 12.03 -1.53 5.31
C LYS A 71 11.60 -2.04 3.93
N ALA A 72 11.19 -1.14 3.02
CA ALA A 72 10.75 -1.49 1.67
C ALA A 72 11.89 -2.03 0.79
N LYS A 73 13.11 -1.57 1.01
CA LYS A 73 14.31 -2.13 0.35
C LYS A 73 14.58 -3.58 0.76
N GLU A 74 14.29 -3.94 2.00
CA GLU A 74 14.48 -5.30 2.53
C GLU A 74 13.30 -6.24 2.24
N ALA A 75 12.12 -5.71 1.96
CA ALA A 75 10.94 -6.51 1.64
C ALA A 75 11.00 -7.10 0.23
N ASP A 76 10.39 -8.28 0.05
CA ASP A 76 10.29 -8.96 -1.25
C ASP A 76 9.12 -8.45 -2.09
N GLY A 77 8.08 -7.89 -1.47
CA GLY A 77 6.91 -7.30 -2.13
C GLY A 77 6.29 -6.15 -1.33
N LEU A 78 5.50 -5.31 -2.00
CA LEU A 78 4.91 -4.11 -1.40
C LEU A 78 3.39 -4.06 -1.63
N VAL A 79 2.61 -3.73 -0.59
CA VAL A 79 1.16 -3.48 -0.73
C VAL A 79 0.81 -2.12 -0.13
N PHE A 80 0.09 -1.29 -0.87
CA PHE A 80 -0.31 0.05 -0.42
C PHE A 80 -1.82 0.15 -0.25
N GLY A 81 -2.25 0.31 1.01
CA GLY A 81 -3.65 0.54 1.35
C GLY A 81 -3.95 2.03 1.54
N THR A 82 -5.01 2.51 0.93
CA THR A 82 -5.47 3.89 1.05
C THR A 82 -6.95 3.99 1.42
N PRO A 83 -7.34 4.88 2.33
CA PRO A 83 -8.72 5.32 2.39
C PRO A 83 -9.01 6.25 1.20
N VAL A 84 -10.25 6.22 0.71
CA VAL A 84 -10.70 7.08 -0.40
C VAL A 84 -11.26 8.39 0.15
N TYR A 85 -10.70 9.50 -0.30
CA TYR A 85 -11.21 10.85 -0.04
C TYR A 85 -11.45 11.57 -1.36
N TYR A 86 -12.70 12.05 -1.57
CA TYR A 86 -13.08 12.76 -2.82
C TYR A 86 -12.73 11.96 -4.08
N ALA A 87 -12.99 10.66 -4.08
CA ALA A 87 -12.70 9.72 -5.16
C ALA A 87 -11.20 9.56 -5.52
N HIS A 88 -10.29 9.96 -4.64
CA HIS A 88 -8.85 9.80 -4.78
C HIS A 88 -8.23 9.11 -3.55
N PRO A 89 -7.00 8.60 -3.65
CA PRO A 89 -6.21 8.24 -2.47
C PRO A 89 -6.13 9.43 -1.52
N SER A 90 -6.01 9.19 -0.23
CA SER A 90 -5.83 10.31 0.70
C SER A 90 -4.58 11.12 0.33
N GLY A 91 -4.63 12.45 0.41
CA GLY A 91 -3.48 13.31 0.13
C GLY A 91 -2.24 12.92 0.94
N ARG A 92 -2.45 12.42 2.16
CA ARG A 92 -1.39 11.89 3.01
C ARG A 92 -0.65 10.72 2.36
N VAL A 93 -1.36 9.76 1.79
CA VAL A 93 -0.75 8.61 1.09
C VAL A 93 0.01 9.08 -0.13
N GLN A 94 -0.56 10.01 -0.91
CA GLN A 94 0.10 10.55 -2.10
C GLN A 94 1.40 11.27 -1.72
N SER A 95 1.36 12.22 -0.78
CA SER A 95 2.57 12.92 -0.31
C SER A 95 3.65 11.96 0.21
N PHE A 96 3.24 10.89 0.90
CA PHE A 96 4.16 9.86 1.39
C PHE A 96 4.79 9.09 0.23
N LEU A 97 3.99 8.57 -0.69
CA LEU A 97 4.45 7.75 -1.81
C LEU A 97 5.25 8.57 -2.83
N ASP A 98 4.90 9.84 -3.07
CA ASP A 98 5.69 10.74 -3.91
C ASP A 98 7.13 10.82 -3.41
N ARG A 99 7.33 10.97 -2.10
CA ARG A 99 8.68 11.01 -1.51
C ARG A 99 9.36 9.64 -1.52
N VAL A 100 8.65 8.56 -1.20
CA VAL A 100 9.17 7.20 -1.23
C VAL A 100 9.67 6.85 -2.63
N PHE A 101 8.83 7.05 -3.64
CA PHE A 101 9.16 6.64 -5.02
C PHE A 101 10.14 7.60 -5.70
N TYR A 102 10.01 8.90 -5.47
CA TYR A 102 10.97 9.85 -6.02
C TYR A 102 12.40 9.61 -5.50
N SER A 103 12.52 9.28 -4.22
CA SER A 103 13.83 9.02 -3.61
C SER A 103 14.38 7.61 -3.86
N SER A 104 13.51 6.60 -3.98
CA SER A 104 13.96 5.20 -3.90
C SER A 104 13.22 4.24 -4.84
N GLY A 105 12.35 4.71 -5.72
CA GLY A 105 11.53 3.85 -6.60
C GLY A 105 12.34 2.84 -7.43
N ARG A 106 13.54 3.21 -7.87
CA ARG A 106 14.44 2.32 -8.63
C ARG A 106 14.89 1.09 -7.82
N ALA A 107 14.99 1.21 -6.50
CA ALA A 107 15.37 0.10 -5.63
C ALA A 107 14.24 -0.94 -5.45
N PHE A 108 13.05 -0.64 -5.91
CA PHE A 108 11.89 -1.53 -5.84
C PHE A 108 11.62 -2.27 -7.16
N ALA A 109 12.42 -2.04 -8.20
CA ALA A 109 12.27 -2.71 -9.49
C ALA A 109 12.20 -4.24 -9.31
N PHE A 110 11.28 -4.87 -10.05
CA PHE A 110 11.01 -6.31 -10.06
C PHE A 110 10.36 -6.88 -8.79
N LYS A 111 10.21 -6.09 -7.71
CA LYS A 111 9.39 -6.51 -6.57
C LYS A 111 7.92 -6.44 -6.96
N PRO A 112 7.13 -7.51 -6.74
CA PRO A 112 5.70 -7.43 -7.00
C PRO A 112 5.02 -6.46 -6.03
N GLY A 113 4.05 -5.72 -6.56
CA GLY A 113 3.30 -4.73 -5.81
C GLY A 113 1.79 -4.88 -5.97
N ALA A 114 1.04 -4.32 -5.04
CA ALA A 114 -0.41 -4.20 -5.15
C ALA A 114 -0.92 -2.96 -4.42
N SER A 115 -2.02 -2.39 -4.92
CA SER A 115 -2.77 -1.35 -4.22
C SER A 115 -4.11 -1.86 -3.73
N VAL A 116 -4.59 -1.32 -2.62
CA VAL A 116 -5.88 -1.61 -2.00
C VAL A 116 -6.58 -0.28 -1.70
N ALA A 117 -7.76 -0.06 -2.27
CA ALA A 117 -8.55 1.14 -2.03
C ALA A 117 -9.78 0.82 -1.16
N VAL A 118 -9.94 1.58 -0.07
CA VAL A 118 -11.02 1.35 0.90
C VAL A 118 -11.91 2.58 1.02
N ALA A 119 -13.19 2.43 0.72
CA ALA A 119 -14.16 3.52 0.73
C ALA A 119 -15.45 3.18 1.45
N ARG A 120 -16.19 4.23 1.81
CA ARG A 120 -17.59 4.08 2.23
C ARG A 120 -18.48 3.60 1.06
N ARG A 121 -18.24 4.13 -0.17
CA ARG A 121 -19.03 3.86 -1.39
C ARG A 121 -18.18 4.01 -2.64
N GLY A 122 -18.33 5.11 -3.39
CA GLY A 122 -17.68 5.35 -4.68
C GLY A 122 -16.25 5.87 -4.58
N GLY A 123 -15.54 5.85 -5.72
CA GLY A 123 -14.19 6.41 -5.89
C GLY A 123 -13.03 5.44 -5.65
N THR A 124 -13.33 4.17 -5.38
CA THR A 124 -12.30 3.15 -5.14
C THR A 124 -11.51 2.84 -6.40
N SER A 125 -12.16 2.66 -7.57
CA SER A 125 -11.46 2.37 -8.82
C SER A 125 -10.52 3.51 -9.24
N ALA A 126 -10.98 4.77 -9.16
CA ALA A 126 -10.13 5.92 -9.47
C ALA A 126 -8.92 5.99 -8.51
N SER A 127 -9.12 5.70 -7.22
CA SER A 127 -8.02 5.65 -6.25
C SER A 127 -7.05 4.51 -6.53
N PHE A 128 -7.56 3.34 -6.91
CA PHE A 128 -6.77 2.18 -7.30
C PHE A 128 -5.88 2.49 -8.51
N ASP A 129 -6.40 3.15 -9.53
CA ASP A 129 -5.65 3.55 -10.74
C ASP A 129 -4.51 4.50 -10.41
N VAL A 130 -4.75 5.49 -9.54
CA VAL A 130 -3.71 6.44 -9.11
C VAL A 130 -2.58 5.70 -8.39
N MET A 131 -2.92 4.78 -7.46
CA MET A 131 -1.93 4.04 -6.69
C MET A 131 -1.08 3.12 -7.56
N ASN A 132 -1.65 2.48 -8.58
CA ASN A 132 -0.93 1.57 -9.46
C ASN A 132 0.11 2.26 -10.35
N LYS A 133 0.02 3.58 -10.56
CA LYS A 133 1.01 4.34 -11.32
C LYS A 133 2.40 4.34 -10.69
N TYR A 134 2.47 4.31 -9.36
CA TYR A 134 3.75 4.20 -8.65
C TYR A 134 4.50 2.91 -8.99
N PHE A 135 3.79 1.79 -9.08
CA PHE A 135 4.38 0.52 -9.46
C PHE A 135 4.81 0.52 -10.94
N GLY A 136 3.93 0.98 -11.83
CA GLY A 136 4.18 0.96 -13.28
C GLY A 136 5.44 1.72 -13.67
N ILE A 137 5.65 2.94 -13.15
CA ILE A 137 6.84 3.73 -13.46
C ILE A 137 8.12 3.17 -12.83
N SER A 138 7.99 2.34 -11.79
CA SER A 138 9.12 1.76 -11.04
C SER A 138 9.49 0.34 -11.47
N GLN A 139 9.01 -0.14 -12.62
CA GLN A 139 9.26 -1.49 -13.16
C GLN A 139 8.82 -2.61 -12.18
N MET A 140 7.77 -2.36 -11.42
CA MET A 140 7.22 -3.33 -10.47
C MET A 140 6.02 -4.04 -11.11
N PRO A 141 6.02 -5.38 -11.18
CA PRO A 141 4.85 -6.12 -11.61
C PRO A 141 3.70 -5.94 -10.62
N VAL A 142 2.47 -5.75 -11.13
CA VAL A 142 1.29 -5.47 -10.29
C VAL A 142 0.44 -6.73 -10.16
N ALA A 143 0.18 -7.14 -8.91
CA ALA A 143 -0.71 -8.25 -8.62
C ALA A 143 -2.19 -7.79 -8.71
N GLY A 144 -2.96 -8.50 -9.52
CA GLY A 144 -4.41 -8.39 -9.57
C GLY A 144 -5.10 -9.39 -8.64
N SER A 145 -6.43 -9.37 -8.65
CA SER A 145 -7.28 -10.32 -7.95
C SER A 145 -8.43 -10.78 -8.83
N THR A 146 -9.47 -11.37 -8.25
CA THR A 146 -10.71 -11.76 -8.98
C THR A 146 -11.60 -10.56 -9.33
N TYR A 147 -11.36 -9.43 -8.67
CA TYR A 147 -11.93 -8.12 -8.98
C TYR A 147 -10.85 -7.05 -8.70
N TRP A 148 -11.13 -5.76 -8.96
CA TRP A 148 -10.22 -4.70 -8.52
C TRP A 148 -10.09 -4.74 -7.00
N ASN A 149 -8.91 -4.40 -6.48
CA ASN A 149 -8.59 -4.54 -5.06
C ASN A 149 -9.31 -3.48 -4.22
N LEU A 150 -10.59 -3.61 -4.08
CA LEU A 150 -11.50 -2.67 -3.44
C LEU A 150 -12.17 -3.30 -2.22
N VAL A 151 -12.38 -2.50 -1.17
CA VAL A 151 -13.15 -2.89 0.01
C VAL A 151 -14.04 -1.73 0.44
N HIS A 152 -15.25 -2.03 0.89
CA HIS A 152 -16.22 -1.04 1.34
C HIS A 152 -16.48 -1.15 2.85
N GLY A 153 -16.57 0.01 3.50
CA GLY A 153 -16.92 0.14 4.92
C GLY A 153 -16.89 1.59 5.36
N ARG A 154 -17.91 2.01 6.12
CA ARG A 154 -18.10 3.40 6.59
C ARG A 154 -17.47 3.61 7.96
N VAL A 155 -17.88 2.80 8.94
CA VAL A 155 -17.35 2.86 10.31
C VAL A 155 -16.30 1.76 10.51
N PRO A 156 -15.41 1.89 11.51
CA PRO A 156 -14.43 0.85 11.82
C PRO A 156 -15.07 -0.52 12.01
N GLY A 157 -14.51 -1.54 11.34
CA GLY A 157 -15.02 -2.92 11.37
C GLY A 157 -15.97 -3.28 10.22
N GLU A 158 -16.65 -2.32 9.59
CA GLU A 158 -17.59 -2.64 8.49
C GLU A 158 -16.93 -3.29 7.26
N ALA A 159 -15.63 -3.08 7.06
CA ALA A 159 -14.89 -3.78 6.00
C ALA A 159 -15.04 -5.31 6.09
N GLU A 160 -15.20 -5.86 7.28
CA GLU A 160 -15.40 -7.31 7.49
C GLU A 160 -16.75 -7.81 6.96
N LEU A 161 -17.71 -6.92 6.81
CA LEU A 161 -19.06 -7.23 6.28
C LEU A 161 -19.08 -7.21 4.74
N ASP A 162 -18.05 -6.66 4.10
CA ASP A 162 -17.88 -6.71 2.64
C ASP A 162 -17.29 -8.07 2.22
N ALA A 163 -18.16 -9.06 2.11
CA ALA A 163 -17.77 -10.44 1.80
C ALA A 163 -16.99 -10.56 0.47
N GLU A 164 -17.40 -9.80 -0.56
CA GLU A 164 -16.71 -9.77 -1.86
C GLU A 164 -15.34 -9.09 -1.74
N GLY A 165 -15.27 -7.94 -1.07
CA GLY A 165 -14.01 -7.25 -0.83
C GLY A 165 -13.03 -8.09 -0.03
N MET A 166 -13.47 -8.76 1.04
CA MET A 166 -12.62 -9.66 1.82
C MET A 166 -12.16 -10.87 1.00
N GLN A 167 -13.02 -11.45 0.14
CA GLN A 167 -12.59 -12.52 -0.76
C GLN A 167 -11.59 -12.03 -1.80
N THR A 168 -11.79 -10.81 -2.32
CA THR A 168 -10.84 -10.15 -3.23
C THR A 168 -9.48 -9.96 -2.56
N MET A 169 -9.42 -9.58 -1.29
CA MET A 169 -8.17 -9.47 -0.52
C MET A 169 -7.45 -10.82 -0.37
N ARG A 170 -8.19 -11.89 -0.07
CA ARG A 170 -7.61 -13.24 -0.01
C ARG A 170 -7.03 -13.70 -1.36
N ASN A 171 -7.74 -13.43 -2.45
CA ASN A 171 -7.29 -13.82 -3.79
C ASN A 171 -6.09 -12.95 -4.24
N LEU A 172 -6.09 -11.67 -3.90
CA LEU A 172 -4.92 -10.80 -4.10
C LEU A 172 -3.68 -11.38 -3.43
N ALA A 173 -3.79 -11.82 -2.18
CA ALA A 173 -2.68 -12.40 -1.44
C ALA A 173 -2.15 -13.68 -2.10
N LYS A 174 -3.04 -14.55 -2.62
CA LYS A 174 -2.64 -15.76 -3.36
C LYS A 174 -1.87 -15.41 -4.64
N ASN A 175 -2.35 -14.44 -5.41
CA ASN A 175 -1.70 -14.00 -6.63
C ASN A 175 -0.33 -13.37 -6.33
N LEU A 176 -0.26 -12.54 -5.29
CA LEU A 176 1.00 -11.95 -4.84
C LEU A 176 1.99 -13.03 -4.36
N ALA A 177 1.50 -14.03 -3.61
CA ALA A 177 2.32 -15.15 -3.17
C ALA A 177 2.84 -15.99 -4.34
N TRP A 178 2.01 -16.21 -5.37
CA TRP A 178 2.44 -16.88 -6.60
C TRP A 178 3.56 -16.09 -7.28
N MET A 179 3.40 -14.77 -7.46
CA MET A 179 4.43 -13.92 -8.08
C MET A 179 5.75 -13.92 -7.30
N LEU A 180 5.69 -13.98 -5.96
CA LEU A 180 6.87 -14.01 -5.11
C LEU A 180 7.64 -15.34 -5.16
N LYS A 181 6.96 -16.42 -5.56
CA LYS A 181 7.54 -17.77 -5.63
C LYS A 181 8.06 -18.14 -7.03
N CYS A 182 7.75 -17.32 -8.05
CA CYS A 182 8.27 -17.48 -9.42
C CYS A 182 9.69 -16.95 -9.55
#